data_33c81a23d92e6c945e37c7d31fd7ff61
#
_entry.id   33c81a23d92e6c945e37c7d31fd7ff61
#
_cell.length_a   1.000
_cell.length_b   1.000
_cell.length_c   1.000
_cell.angle_alpha   90.00
_cell.angle_beta   90.00
_cell.angle_gamma   90.00
#
_symmetry.space_group_name_H-M   'P 1'
#
loop_
_entity.id
_entity.type
_entity.pdbx_description
1 polymer ?
#
loop_
_entity_poly.entity_id
_entity_poly.type
_entity_poly.pdbx_seq_one_letter_code
_entity_poly.pdbx_strand_id
1 'polypeptide(L)'
;MDKYKIGIWGQYGDGGKIADGQAVRTTIITQELQNKYGKENVCVVNTNNWRKHPVKFLWRSFRLVANSRKVAIAPADNGFKVFVPLLMFFNFFYCRKLIDIVIGGYLPALIDANPSYKKMLNKFDALYVQTENIRKDLEDRGIKNIHMLTNLKRLNTRKVEDIVLNTEKEIKLCVFSRIYKDKGVEDAIEAVKLANAKLGGQYITLDFYGLLPKTYEERLAELLKDNVSFLKYHGIVDFDKTVETLTPYFAMLFPTYYHGEGFPGNFVDAFNTGLPVIATDWLYNKDLIKDGENGLLIPINNPEALCDAILKLYNDRQLHQQIALNNLKKAADYGPDAVLKDFYEFIEK
;
A
#
# COMPACT_ATOMS: atom_id res chain seq x y z
N MET A 1 22.74 -26.09 13.83
CA MET A 1 22.47 -25.79 12.41
C MET A 1 21.17 -24.99 12.32
N ASP A 2 21.17 -23.93 11.54
CA ASP A 2 19.98 -23.10 11.34
C ASP A 2 18.93 -23.91 10.58
N LYS A 3 17.75 -24.04 11.16
CA LYS A 3 16.65 -24.84 10.58
C LYS A 3 15.99 -24.13 9.41
N TYR A 4 15.95 -22.79 9.47
CA TYR A 4 15.26 -21.95 8.47
C TYR A 4 16.24 -21.00 7.79
N LYS A 5 16.05 -20.79 6.47
CA LYS A 5 16.81 -19.82 5.71
C LYS A 5 16.48 -18.39 6.14
N ILE A 6 15.18 -18.13 6.42
CA ILE A 6 14.69 -16.85 6.91
C ILE A 6 13.53 -17.01 7.87
N GLY A 7 13.52 -16.21 8.93
CA GLY A 7 12.38 -16.01 9.82
C GLY A 7 11.71 -14.67 9.52
N ILE A 8 10.38 -14.65 9.46
CA ILE A 8 9.61 -13.42 9.22
C ILE A 8 8.71 -13.16 10.41
N TRP A 9 8.88 -11.98 10.98
CA TRP A 9 8.10 -11.49 12.11
C TRP A 9 7.22 -10.32 11.65
N GLY A 10 5.94 -10.57 11.42
CA GLY A 10 5.05 -9.55 10.85
C GLY A 10 3.59 -9.76 11.16
N GLN A 11 2.78 -8.81 10.74
CA GLN A 11 1.33 -8.89 10.86
C GLN A 11 0.74 -9.63 9.66
N TYR A 12 -0.11 -10.60 9.94
CA TYR A 12 -0.90 -11.34 8.94
C TYR A 12 -2.38 -11.22 9.29
N GLY A 13 -3.26 -11.32 8.31
CA GLY A 13 -4.70 -11.25 8.52
C GLY A 13 -5.22 -12.25 9.56
N ASP A 14 -6.37 -11.98 10.15
CA ASP A 14 -7.03 -12.86 11.13
C ASP A 14 -8.03 -13.77 10.41
N GLY A 15 -7.88 -15.08 10.53
CA GLY A 15 -8.81 -16.07 9.96
C GLY A 15 -8.96 -16.03 8.42
N GLY A 16 -7.94 -15.56 7.69
CA GLY A 16 -7.95 -15.48 6.23
C GLY A 16 -8.49 -14.17 5.66
N LYS A 17 -9.02 -13.27 6.47
CA LYS A 17 -9.41 -11.91 6.03
C LYS A 17 -8.24 -10.97 6.20
N ILE A 18 -7.69 -10.49 5.09
CA ILE A 18 -6.60 -9.52 5.04
C ILE A 18 -7.21 -8.18 4.65
N ALA A 19 -7.37 -7.28 5.63
CA ALA A 19 -8.11 -6.04 5.44
C ALA A 19 -7.24 -4.77 5.46
N ASP A 20 -5.95 -4.88 5.80
CA ASP A 20 -5.04 -3.73 5.83
C ASP A 20 -3.78 -3.94 4.98
N GLY A 21 -3.22 -2.84 4.50
CA GLY A 21 -2.07 -2.86 3.57
C GLY A 21 -0.80 -3.48 4.16
N GLN A 22 -0.60 -3.42 5.49
CA GLN A 22 0.52 -4.06 6.18
C GLN A 22 0.41 -5.58 6.09
N ALA A 23 -0.75 -6.12 6.44
CA ALA A 23 -0.99 -7.57 6.41
C ALA A 23 -0.94 -8.12 4.99
N VAL A 24 -1.50 -7.39 4.00
CA VAL A 24 -1.41 -7.73 2.57
C VAL A 24 0.05 -7.85 2.15
N ARG A 25 0.84 -6.79 2.36
CA ARG A 25 2.25 -6.77 1.96
C ARG A 25 3.07 -7.87 2.62
N THR A 26 2.95 -8.04 3.94
CA THR A 26 3.67 -9.08 4.68
C THR A 26 3.32 -10.47 4.17
N THR A 27 2.04 -10.71 3.87
CA THR A 27 1.56 -11.98 3.32
C THR A 27 2.15 -12.24 1.95
N ILE A 28 2.12 -11.27 1.02
CA ILE A 28 2.65 -11.44 -0.34
C ILE A 28 4.16 -11.74 -0.29
N ILE A 29 4.95 -10.94 0.44
CA ILE A 29 6.39 -11.16 0.58
C ILE A 29 6.66 -12.56 1.15
N THR A 30 5.93 -12.97 2.16
CA THR A 30 6.09 -14.30 2.77
C THR A 30 5.75 -15.41 1.78
N GLN A 31 4.67 -15.28 1.01
CA GLN A 31 4.28 -16.26 -0.01
C GLN A 31 5.35 -16.37 -1.10
N GLU A 32 5.89 -15.26 -1.57
CA GLU A 32 6.96 -15.27 -2.59
C GLU A 32 8.25 -15.92 -2.05
N LEU A 33 8.60 -15.70 -0.78
CA LEU A 33 9.72 -16.39 -0.14
C LEU A 33 9.46 -17.90 0.02
N GLN A 34 8.24 -18.29 0.37
CA GLN A 34 7.85 -19.70 0.47
C GLN A 34 7.82 -20.37 -0.90
N ASN A 35 7.39 -19.66 -1.95
CA ASN A 35 7.43 -20.14 -3.32
C ASN A 35 8.88 -20.37 -3.79
N LYS A 36 9.80 -19.47 -3.45
CA LYS A 36 11.20 -19.55 -3.86
C LYS A 36 12.02 -20.58 -3.06
N TYR A 37 11.83 -20.62 -1.76
CA TYR A 37 12.70 -21.40 -0.86
C TYR A 37 12.06 -22.66 -0.27
N GLY A 38 10.76 -22.86 -0.45
CA GLY A 38 9.97 -23.88 0.22
C GLY A 38 9.43 -23.42 1.57
N LYS A 39 8.22 -23.86 1.91
CA LYS A 39 7.54 -23.48 3.17
C LYS A 39 8.33 -23.93 4.41
N GLU A 40 9.02 -25.04 4.33
CA GLU A 40 9.84 -25.62 5.41
C GLU A 40 11.10 -24.79 5.73
N ASN A 41 11.53 -23.92 4.80
CA ASN A 41 12.70 -23.05 4.96
C ASN A 41 12.35 -21.60 5.38
N VAL A 42 11.05 -21.29 5.52
CA VAL A 42 10.55 -19.97 5.92
C VAL A 42 9.76 -20.08 7.22
N CYS A 43 10.31 -19.58 8.31
CA CYS A 43 9.61 -19.55 9.61
C CYS A 43 8.81 -18.26 9.75
N VAL A 44 7.57 -18.34 10.25
CA VAL A 44 6.66 -17.19 10.35
C VAL A 44 6.14 -17.04 11.78
N VAL A 45 6.18 -15.81 12.29
CA VAL A 45 5.52 -15.42 13.54
C VAL A 45 4.56 -14.26 13.26
N ASN A 46 3.25 -14.50 13.49
CA ASN A 46 2.22 -13.48 13.36
C ASN A 46 2.20 -12.60 14.62
N THR A 47 2.34 -11.29 14.42
CA THR A 47 2.26 -10.28 15.48
C THR A 47 0.82 -9.83 15.76
N ASN A 48 -0.16 -10.25 14.96
CA ASN A 48 -1.56 -9.92 15.23
C ASN A 48 -2.03 -10.56 16.53
N ASN A 49 -2.81 -9.82 17.31
CA ASN A 49 -3.40 -10.30 18.57
C ASN A 49 -2.38 -10.87 19.59
N TRP A 50 -1.08 -10.51 19.51
CA TRP A 50 -0.03 -11.02 20.37
C TRP A 50 -0.33 -10.86 21.87
N ARG A 51 -1.08 -9.80 22.25
CA ARG A 51 -1.47 -9.52 23.64
C ARG A 51 -2.42 -10.56 24.23
N LYS A 52 -3.16 -11.30 23.39
CA LYS A 52 -4.06 -12.38 23.85
C LYS A 52 -3.27 -13.60 24.35
N HIS A 53 -2.07 -13.85 23.81
CA HIS A 53 -1.23 -14.99 24.13
C HIS A 53 0.25 -14.59 24.23
N PRO A 54 0.65 -13.72 25.17
CA PRO A 54 1.98 -13.11 25.17
C PRO A 54 3.11 -14.13 25.36
N VAL A 55 2.94 -15.10 26.26
CA VAL A 55 3.97 -16.13 26.51
C VAL A 55 4.22 -17.00 25.28
N LYS A 56 3.16 -17.44 24.61
CA LYS A 56 3.25 -18.21 23.36
C LYS A 56 3.91 -17.41 22.26
N PHE A 57 3.59 -16.11 22.16
CA PHE A 57 4.20 -15.19 21.21
C PHE A 57 5.70 -15.04 21.48
N LEU A 58 6.10 -14.74 22.71
CA LEU A 58 7.51 -14.60 23.10
C LEU A 58 8.32 -15.86 22.80
N TRP A 59 7.79 -17.03 23.15
CA TRP A 59 8.47 -18.30 22.90
C TRP A 59 8.62 -18.61 21.41
N ARG A 60 7.58 -18.36 20.60
CA ARG A 60 7.66 -18.53 19.14
C ARG A 60 8.67 -17.56 18.52
N SER A 61 8.66 -16.31 18.96
CA SER A 61 9.57 -15.27 18.50
C SER A 61 11.03 -15.61 18.83
N PHE A 62 11.29 -16.04 20.06
CA PHE A 62 12.61 -16.53 20.45
C PHE A 62 13.06 -17.73 19.59
N ARG A 63 12.19 -18.73 19.40
CA ARG A 63 12.50 -19.88 18.53
C ARG A 63 12.75 -19.50 17.08
N LEU A 64 12.02 -18.50 16.55
CA LEU A 64 12.26 -18.02 15.21
C LEU A 64 13.68 -17.44 15.11
N VAL A 65 14.08 -16.55 16.01
CA VAL A 65 15.44 -15.96 16.02
C VAL A 65 16.51 -17.05 16.21
N ALA A 66 16.29 -17.96 17.14
CA ALA A 66 17.25 -19.04 17.44
C ALA A 66 17.52 -19.97 16.24
N ASN A 67 16.50 -20.24 15.41
CA ASN A 67 16.57 -21.26 14.36
C ASN A 67 16.64 -20.71 12.94
N SER A 68 16.64 -19.39 12.75
CA SER A 68 16.70 -18.78 11.42
C SER A 68 18.10 -18.22 11.14
N ARG A 69 18.59 -18.40 9.90
CA ARG A 69 19.87 -17.80 9.47
C ARG A 69 19.78 -16.28 9.39
N LYS A 70 18.65 -15.78 8.91
CA LYS A 70 18.33 -14.34 8.84
C LYS A 70 16.94 -14.08 9.40
N VAL A 71 16.73 -12.91 9.95
CA VAL A 71 15.45 -12.54 10.55
C VAL A 71 14.97 -11.22 9.98
N ALA A 72 13.81 -11.25 9.33
CA ALA A 72 13.11 -10.08 8.84
C ALA A 72 11.96 -9.71 9.79
N ILE A 73 11.80 -8.41 10.02
CA ILE A 73 10.67 -7.86 10.77
C ILE A 73 9.92 -6.88 9.86
N ALA A 74 8.59 -6.88 9.93
CA ALA A 74 7.74 -5.97 9.15
C ALA A 74 6.75 -5.21 10.07
N PRO A 75 7.24 -4.30 10.93
CA PRO A 75 6.40 -3.59 11.88
C PRO A 75 5.75 -2.35 11.23
N ALA A 76 4.56 -1.96 11.73
CA ALA A 76 4.08 -0.59 11.61
C ALA A 76 4.49 0.22 12.85
N ASP A 77 4.19 1.54 12.89
CA ASP A 77 4.64 2.47 13.94
C ASP A 77 4.55 1.92 15.37
N ASN A 78 3.36 1.52 15.83
CA ASN A 78 3.19 1.00 17.19
C ASN A 78 3.88 -0.35 17.39
N GLY A 79 3.96 -1.16 16.35
CA GLY A 79 4.67 -2.45 16.38
C GLY A 79 6.18 -2.25 16.47
N PHE A 80 6.72 -1.24 15.80
CA PHE A 80 8.14 -0.91 15.84
C PHE A 80 8.64 -0.68 17.28
N LYS A 81 7.91 0.14 18.04
CA LYS A 81 8.26 0.51 19.43
C LYS A 81 8.35 -0.68 20.37
N VAL A 82 7.66 -1.77 20.08
CA VAL A 82 7.60 -2.98 20.92
C VAL A 82 8.50 -4.09 20.35
N PHE A 83 8.34 -4.39 19.06
CA PHE A 83 8.93 -5.60 18.48
C PHE A 83 10.41 -5.42 18.13
N VAL A 84 10.86 -4.21 17.76
CA VAL A 84 12.26 -3.99 17.46
C VAL A 84 13.15 -4.13 18.69
N PRO A 85 12.86 -3.50 19.85
CA PRO A 85 13.62 -3.77 21.09
C PRO A 85 13.63 -5.25 21.50
N LEU A 86 12.51 -5.92 21.36
CA LEU A 86 12.39 -7.34 21.70
C LEU A 86 13.22 -8.22 20.75
N LEU A 87 13.21 -7.92 19.45
CA LEU A 87 14.04 -8.60 18.48
C LEU A 87 15.53 -8.40 18.79
N MET A 88 15.95 -7.17 19.09
CA MET A 88 17.32 -6.86 19.47
C MET A 88 17.77 -7.63 20.70
N PHE A 89 16.89 -7.75 21.72
CA PHE A 89 17.16 -8.54 22.90
C PHE A 89 17.36 -10.02 22.58
N PHE A 90 16.50 -10.64 21.79
CA PHE A 90 16.68 -12.04 21.39
C PHE A 90 17.93 -12.21 20.52
N ASN A 91 18.19 -11.28 19.62
CA ASN A 91 19.32 -11.38 18.71
C ASN A 91 20.68 -11.17 19.38
N PHE A 92 20.72 -10.59 20.55
CA PHE A 92 21.94 -10.46 21.36
C PHE A 92 22.60 -11.84 21.60
N PHE A 93 21.80 -12.90 21.73
CA PHE A 93 22.31 -14.27 21.97
C PHE A 93 22.68 -15.04 20.70
N TYR A 94 22.18 -14.63 19.53
CA TYR A 94 22.30 -15.43 18.29
C TYR A 94 23.02 -14.71 17.15
N CYS A 95 23.21 -13.40 17.23
CA CYS A 95 23.91 -12.58 16.24
C CYS A 95 23.46 -12.84 14.79
N ARG A 96 22.14 -12.94 14.57
CA ARG A 96 21.54 -13.15 13.25
C ARG A 96 21.62 -11.86 12.44
N LYS A 97 21.68 -11.99 11.12
CA LYS A 97 21.48 -10.85 10.23
C LYS A 97 20.04 -10.38 10.29
N LEU A 98 19.85 -9.10 10.60
CA LEU A 98 18.55 -8.49 10.80
C LEU A 98 18.14 -7.65 9.60
N ILE A 99 16.89 -7.81 9.19
CA ILE A 99 16.26 -7.09 8.09
C ILE A 99 15.03 -6.35 8.63
N ASP A 100 14.89 -5.06 8.35
CA ASP A 100 13.64 -4.33 8.57
C ASP A 100 12.93 -4.11 7.24
N ILE A 101 11.73 -4.64 7.09
CA ILE A 101 10.84 -4.38 5.95
C ILE A 101 9.91 -3.24 6.35
N VAL A 102 10.32 -2.02 6.05
CA VAL A 102 9.61 -0.81 6.45
C VAL A 102 8.23 -0.73 5.81
N ILE A 103 7.20 -0.53 6.61
CA ILE A 103 5.81 -0.42 6.16
C ILE A 103 5.25 0.95 6.48
N GLY A 104 4.88 1.71 5.43
CA GLY A 104 4.40 3.09 5.58
C GLY A 104 5.52 4.12 5.70
N GLY A 105 5.14 5.39 5.85
CA GLY A 105 6.06 6.54 5.88
C GLY A 105 6.40 7.06 7.27
N TYR A 106 6.24 6.27 8.33
CA TYR A 106 6.31 6.75 9.72
C TYR A 106 7.74 6.90 10.28
N LEU A 107 8.74 6.20 9.73
CA LEU A 107 10.09 6.14 10.33
C LEU A 107 10.78 7.49 10.45
N PRO A 108 10.76 8.41 9.47
CA PRO A 108 11.36 9.73 9.61
C PRO A 108 10.83 10.48 10.84
N ALA A 109 9.50 10.57 10.97
CA ALA A 109 8.86 11.23 12.12
C ALA A 109 9.17 10.53 13.45
N LEU A 110 9.26 9.19 13.45
CA LEU A 110 9.60 8.41 14.64
C LEU A 110 11.03 8.70 15.11
N ILE A 111 11.98 8.83 14.19
CA ILE A 111 13.38 9.17 14.50
C ILE A 111 13.48 10.60 15.03
N ASP A 112 12.75 11.55 14.43
CA ASP A 112 12.72 12.94 14.86
C ASP A 112 12.15 13.07 16.28
N ALA A 113 11.12 12.29 16.61
CA ALA A 113 10.52 12.24 17.95
C ALA A 113 11.45 11.58 18.99
N ASN A 114 12.25 10.61 18.59
CA ASN A 114 13.19 9.94 19.50
C ASN A 114 14.45 9.45 18.76
N PRO A 115 15.56 10.21 18.86
CA PRO A 115 16.82 9.87 18.19
C PRO A 115 17.44 8.53 18.61
N SER A 116 17.01 7.91 19.69
CA SER A 116 17.49 6.57 20.08
C SER A 116 17.16 5.49 19.05
N TYR A 117 16.04 5.65 18.31
CA TYR A 117 15.67 4.75 17.24
C TYR A 117 16.65 4.72 16.07
N LYS A 118 17.34 5.84 15.80
CA LYS A 118 18.44 5.86 14.83
C LYS A 118 19.53 4.84 15.19
N LYS A 119 19.93 4.77 16.46
CA LYS A 119 20.93 3.80 16.93
C LYS A 119 20.47 2.35 16.77
N MET A 120 19.17 2.11 16.95
CA MET A 120 18.58 0.77 16.78
C MET A 120 18.50 0.39 15.31
N LEU A 121 18.02 1.29 14.44
CA LEU A 121 17.90 1.06 13.00
C LEU A 121 19.28 0.79 12.36
N ASN A 122 20.31 1.51 12.75
CA ASN A 122 21.68 1.30 12.26
C ASN A 122 22.33 -0.03 12.72
N LYS A 123 21.63 -0.84 13.55
CA LYS A 123 22.05 -2.21 13.89
C LYS A 123 21.43 -3.27 12.95
N PHE A 124 20.51 -2.87 12.09
CA PHE A 124 20.01 -3.77 11.05
C PHE A 124 21.03 -3.88 9.92
N ASP A 125 21.17 -5.08 9.36
CA ASP A 125 22.04 -5.33 8.22
C ASP A 125 21.44 -4.79 6.93
N ALA A 126 20.10 -4.71 6.84
CA ALA A 126 19.37 -4.10 5.74
C ALA A 126 18.03 -3.49 6.19
N LEU A 127 17.72 -2.30 5.68
CA LEU A 127 16.41 -1.65 5.80
C LEU A 127 15.78 -1.54 4.40
N TYR A 128 14.65 -2.19 4.20
CA TYR A 128 13.94 -2.20 2.93
C TYR A 128 12.79 -1.20 2.94
N VAL A 129 12.97 -0.07 2.24
CA VAL A 129 12.00 1.02 2.15
C VAL A 129 11.20 0.99 0.85
N GLN A 130 10.07 1.67 0.83
CA GLN A 130 9.08 1.55 -0.24
C GLN A 130 9.26 2.57 -1.36
N THR A 131 9.79 3.76 -1.07
CA THR A 131 9.92 4.85 -2.04
C THR A 131 11.27 5.53 -1.91
N GLU A 132 11.70 6.19 -2.99
CA GLU A 132 12.98 6.89 -3.06
C GLU A 132 13.03 8.08 -2.10
N ASN A 133 11.91 8.78 -1.89
CA ASN A 133 11.87 9.89 -0.94
C ASN A 133 11.98 9.40 0.51
N ILE A 134 11.35 8.26 0.88
CA ILE A 134 11.58 7.64 2.20
C ILE A 134 13.05 7.29 2.37
N ARG A 135 13.71 6.77 1.33
CA ARG A 135 15.15 6.47 1.36
C ARG A 135 15.95 7.72 1.68
N LYS A 136 15.75 8.80 0.91
CA LYS A 136 16.45 10.09 1.12
C LYS A 136 16.17 10.66 2.50
N ASP A 137 14.92 10.68 2.93
CA ASP A 137 14.53 11.17 4.26
C ASP A 137 15.25 10.43 5.40
N LEU A 138 15.50 9.14 5.25
CA LEU A 138 16.24 8.34 6.24
C LEU A 138 17.75 8.52 6.11
N GLU A 139 18.29 8.61 4.89
CA GLU A 139 19.71 8.91 4.64
C GLU A 139 20.11 10.25 5.24
N ASP A 140 19.30 11.30 5.05
CA ASP A 140 19.50 12.64 5.63
C ASP A 140 19.54 12.61 7.17
N ARG A 141 18.83 11.65 7.77
CA ARG A 141 18.88 11.42 9.23
C ARG A 141 20.02 10.51 9.65
N GLY A 142 20.87 10.08 8.70
CA GLY A 142 22.04 9.24 8.94
C GLY A 142 21.72 7.79 9.25
N ILE A 143 20.64 7.26 8.67
CA ILE A 143 20.37 5.82 8.60
C ILE A 143 21.21 5.23 7.46
N LYS A 144 21.70 4.02 7.67
CA LYS A 144 22.58 3.29 6.75
C LYS A 144 21.91 1.99 6.27
N ASN A 145 22.55 1.34 5.29
CA ASN A 145 22.12 0.03 4.77
C ASN A 145 20.66 0.01 4.27
N ILE A 146 20.27 1.08 3.56
CA ILE A 146 18.92 1.24 3.01
C ILE A 146 18.87 0.65 1.60
N HIS A 147 17.88 -0.19 1.38
CA HIS A 147 17.56 -0.86 0.13
C HIS A 147 16.15 -0.55 -0.31
N MET A 148 15.86 -0.73 -1.59
CA MET A 148 14.51 -0.53 -2.11
C MET A 148 13.73 -1.84 -2.14
N LEU A 149 12.51 -1.80 -1.62
CA LEU A 149 11.51 -2.87 -1.71
C LEU A 149 10.13 -2.23 -1.82
N THR A 150 9.71 -1.89 -3.00
CA THR A 150 8.41 -1.28 -3.27
C THR A 150 7.25 -2.22 -2.89
N ASN A 151 6.01 -1.78 -2.98
CA ASN A 151 4.90 -2.72 -2.96
C ASN A 151 4.91 -3.56 -4.24
N LEU A 152 4.43 -4.77 -4.12
CA LEU A 152 4.40 -5.75 -5.20
C LEU A 152 3.11 -6.54 -5.13
N LYS A 153 2.66 -7.00 -6.30
CA LYS A 153 1.54 -7.93 -6.41
C LYS A 153 1.76 -8.86 -7.60
N ARG A 154 1.38 -10.13 -7.44
CA ARG A 154 1.27 -11.07 -8.55
C ARG A 154 -0.17 -11.05 -9.05
N LEU A 155 -0.42 -10.23 -10.06
CA LEU A 155 -1.74 -10.01 -10.62
C LEU A 155 -1.77 -10.40 -12.11
N ASN A 156 -2.95 -10.77 -12.59
CA ASN A 156 -3.20 -10.91 -14.02
C ASN A 156 -3.40 -9.51 -14.60
N THR A 157 -2.33 -8.91 -15.11
CA THR A 157 -2.35 -7.59 -15.72
C THR A 157 -3.30 -7.58 -16.93
N ARG A 158 -4.13 -6.54 -17.04
CA ARG A 158 -4.99 -6.31 -18.20
C ARG A 158 -4.14 -6.19 -19.46
N LYS A 159 -4.63 -6.68 -20.59
CA LYS A 159 -3.89 -6.63 -21.85
C LYS A 159 -3.93 -5.22 -22.45
N VAL A 160 -2.87 -4.86 -23.15
CA VAL A 160 -2.74 -3.54 -23.80
C VAL A 160 -3.82 -3.35 -24.86
N GLU A 161 -4.15 -4.40 -25.61
CA GLU A 161 -5.19 -4.40 -26.64
C GLU A 161 -6.61 -4.16 -26.10
N ASP A 162 -6.83 -4.38 -24.79
CA ASP A 162 -8.11 -4.11 -24.15
C ASP A 162 -8.27 -2.63 -23.73
N ILE A 163 -7.21 -1.83 -23.86
CA ILE A 163 -7.27 -0.38 -23.61
C ILE A 163 -7.73 0.32 -24.87
N VAL A 164 -9.02 0.52 -24.98
CA VAL A 164 -9.64 1.28 -26.08
C VAL A 164 -9.97 2.70 -25.64
N LEU A 165 -10.13 3.60 -26.62
CA LEU A 165 -10.57 4.97 -26.36
C LEU A 165 -11.97 4.93 -25.76
N ASN A 166 -12.11 5.43 -24.53
CA ASN A 166 -13.43 5.51 -23.88
C ASN A 166 -14.22 6.67 -24.49
N THR A 167 -15.35 6.39 -25.11
CA THR A 167 -16.26 7.38 -25.73
C THR A 167 -17.58 7.50 -24.99
N GLU A 168 -17.76 6.75 -23.91
CA GLU A 168 -18.99 6.74 -23.12
C GLU A 168 -19.23 8.11 -22.49
N LYS A 169 -20.49 8.56 -22.55
CA LYS A 169 -20.91 9.79 -21.88
C LYS A 169 -21.02 9.58 -20.36
N GLU A 170 -21.47 8.40 -19.94
CA GLU A 170 -21.53 8.03 -18.53
C GLU A 170 -20.26 7.29 -18.13
N ILE A 171 -19.65 7.72 -17.03
CA ILE A 171 -18.41 7.11 -16.50
C ILE A 171 -18.57 6.71 -15.04
N LYS A 172 -17.79 5.70 -14.65
CA LYS A 172 -17.72 5.23 -13.28
C LYS A 172 -16.35 5.54 -12.70
N LEU A 173 -16.33 6.20 -11.55
CA LEU A 173 -15.14 6.42 -10.75
C LEU A 173 -15.15 5.51 -9.53
N CYS A 174 -14.00 5.24 -8.96
CA CYS A 174 -13.91 4.51 -7.71
C CYS A 174 -12.94 5.15 -6.71
N VAL A 175 -13.24 4.98 -5.43
CA VAL A 175 -12.29 5.10 -4.32
C VAL A 175 -11.98 3.67 -3.86
N PHE A 176 -10.70 3.28 -3.92
CA PHE A 176 -10.26 1.93 -3.58
C PHE A 176 -9.23 2.00 -2.44
N SER A 177 -9.72 2.19 -1.20
CA SER A 177 -8.90 2.32 0.00
C SER A 177 -9.75 2.05 1.25
N ARG A 178 -9.15 2.13 2.45
CA ARG A 178 -9.94 2.20 3.68
C ARG A 178 -10.87 3.43 3.62
N ILE A 179 -12.12 3.26 4.06
CA ILE A 179 -13.16 4.28 3.93
C ILE A 179 -13.26 5.09 5.22
N TYR A 180 -12.64 6.25 5.27
CA TYR A 180 -12.75 7.23 6.35
C TYR A 180 -12.22 8.60 5.90
N LYS A 181 -12.43 9.62 6.77
CA LYS A 181 -12.22 11.02 6.43
C LYS A 181 -10.86 11.33 5.82
N ASP A 182 -9.76 10.91 6.47
CA ASP A 182 -8.39 11.25 6.03
C ASP A 182 -8.00 10.60 4.68
N LYS A 183 -8.82 9.67 4.16
CA LYS A 183 -8.69 9.12 2.82
C LYS A 183 -9.39 9.98 1.75
N GLY A 184 -9.95 11.13 2.16
CA GLY A 184 -10.59 12.09 1.27
C GLY A 184 -11.92 11.62 0.69
N VAL A 185 -12.64 10.76 1.41
CA VAL A 185 -13.93 10.21 0.96
C VAL A 185 -14.92 11.35 0.70
N GLU A 186 -14.98 12.34 1.59
CA GLU A 186 -15.89 13.48 1.46
C GLU A 186 -15.48 14.40 0.31
N ASP A 187 -14.18 14.62 0.10
CA ASP A 187 -13.65 15.39 -1.04
C ASP A 187 -13.99 14.72 -2.38
N ALA A 188 -13.91 13.38 -2.44
CA ALA A 188 -14.29 12.64 -3.64
C ALA A 188 -15.78 12.78 -3.98
N ILE A 189 -16.65 12.74 -2.95
CA ILE A 189 -18.10 12.92 -3.11
C ILE A 189 -18.39 14.33 -3.63
N GLU A 190 -17.83 15.34 -3.00
CA GLU A 190 -18.05 16.73 -3.38
C GLU A 190 -17.54 17.04 -4.78
N ALA A 191 -16.36 16.52 -5.14
CA ALA A 191 -15.80 16.68 -6.49
C ALA A 191 -16.71 16.07 -7.57
N VAL A 192 -17.31 14.91 -7.33
CA VAL A 192 -18.25 14.29 -8.28
C VAL A 192 -19.56 15.05 -8.38
N LYS A 193 -20.08 15.60 -7.28
CA LYS A 193 -21.24 16.53 -7.32
C LYS A 193 -20.95 17.74 -8.20
N LEU A 194 -19.82 18.40 -7.96
CA LEU A 194 -19.41 19.57 -8.75
C LEU A 194 -19.23 19.22 -10.21
N ALA A 195 -18.62 18.08 -10.54
CA ALA A 195 -18.44 17.64 -11.91
C ALA A 195 -19.78 17.38 -12.61
N ASN A 196 -20.71 16.68 -11.97
CA ASN A 196 -22.05 16.44 -12.49
C ASN A 196 -22.83 17.76 -12.70
N ALA A 197 -22.71 18.70 -11.77
CA ALA A 197 -23.33 20.03 -11.91
C ALA A 197 -22.74 20.80 -13.12
N LYS A 198 -21.41 20.80 -13.29
CA LYS A 198 -20.75 21.44 -14.44
C LYS A 198 -21.13 20.79 -15.77
N LEU A 199 -21.40 19.48 -15.78
CA LEU A 199 -21.86 18.74 -16.96
C LEU A 199 -23.35 18.91 -17.25
N GLY A 200 -24.12 19.47 -16.33
CA GLY A 200 -25.57 19.67 -16.47
C GLY A 200 -26.40 18.39 -16.38
N GLY A 201 -25.86 17.34 -15.74
CA GLY A 201 -26.54 16.05 -15.55
C GLY A 201 -25.72 15.04 -14.77
N GLN A 202 -26.32 13.92 -14.42
CA GLN A 202 -25.68 12.84 -13.67
C GLN A 202 -24.96 11.87 -14.61
N TYR A 203 -23.77 12.25 -15.06
CA TYR A 203 -22.93 11.44 -15.98
C TYR A 203 -21.82 10.69 -15.27
N ILE A 204 -21.58 10.97 -13.99
CA ILE A 204 -20.47 10.41 -13.20
C ILE A 204 -21.02 9.74 -11.96
N THR A 205 -20.71 8.46 -11.79
CA THR A 205 -20.98 7.70 -10.56
C THR A 205 -19.68 7.42 -9.82
N LEU A 206 -19.78 7.20 -8.50
CA LEU A 206 -18.64 6.95 -7.62
C LEU A 206 -18.91 5.75 -6.72
N ASP A 207 -18.08 4.76 -6.85
CA ASP A 207 -18.14 3.53 -6.07
C ASP A 207 -17.00 3.50 -5.03
N PHE A 208 -17.32 2.99 -3.84
CA PHE A 208 -16.36 2.86 -2.74
C PHE A 208 -16.08 1.41 -2.42
N TYR A 209 -14.78 1.07 -2.36
CA TYR A 209 -14.27 -0.24 -1.99
C TYR A 209 -13.25 -0.14 -0.87
N GLY A 210 -13.37 -0.98 0.13
CA GLY A 210 -12.38 -1.13 1.20
C GLY A 210 -12.99 -1.29 2.59
N LEU A 211 -12.13 -1.45 3.57
CA LEU A 211 -12.53 -1.59 4.95
C LEU A 211 -13.18 -0.29 5.46
N LEU A 212 -14.38 -0.41 6.00
CA LEU A 212 -15.10 0.65 6.69
C LEU A 212 -14.89 0.48 8.21
N PRO A 213 -14.18 1.39 8.88
CA PRO A 213 -14.06 1.38 10.32
C PRO A 213 -15.40 1.70 11.00
N LYS A 214 -15.69 1.04 12.11
CA LYS A 214 -16.93 1.29 12.89
C LYS A 214 -17.14 2.76 13.25
N THR A 215 -16.05 3.47 13.48
CA THR A 215 -16.08 4.92 13.80
C THR A 215 -16.54 5.81 12.64
N TYR A 216 -16.66 5.28 11.43
CA TYR A 216 -17.07 6.03 10.24
C TYR A 216 -18.35 5.48 9.59
N GLU A 217 -18.93 4.39 10.12
CA GLU A 217 -20.12 3.73 9.57
C GLU A 217 -21.32 4.68 9.50
N GLU A 218 -21.63 5.39 10.60
CA GLU A 218 -22.74 6.34 10.66
C GLU A 218 -22.55 7.48 9.65
N ARG A 219 -21.34 8.04 9.60
CA ARG A 219 -21.02 9.12 8.67
C ARG A 219 -21.16 8.71 7.22
N LEU A 220 -20.66 7.53 6.86
CA LEU A 220 -20.83 7.02 5.50
C LEU A 220 -22.30 6.76 5.17
N ALA A 221 -23.08 6.25 6.10
CA ALA A 221 -24.51 6.03 5.90
C ALA A 221 -25.28 7.32 5.61
N GLU A 222 -24.96 8.42 6.32
CA GLU A 222 -25.50 9.77 6.03
C GLU A 222 -25.14 10.23 4.62
N LEU A 223 -23.85 10.15 4.27
CA LEU A 223 -23.34 10.57 2.96
C LEU A 223 -24.00 9.80 1.81
N LEU A 224 -24.18 8.49 1.98
CA LEU A 224 -24.86 7.65 0.98
C LEU A 224 -26.34 8.00 0.87
N LYS A 225 -27.04 8.25 1.98
CA LYS A 225 -28.46 8.60 1.99
C LYS A 225 -28.73 9.91 1.22
N ASP A 226 -27.86 10.89 1.37
CA ASP A 226 -27.99 12.19 0.72
C ASP A 226 -27.62 12.16 -0.77
N ASN A 227 -26.94 11.09 -1.22
CA ASN A 227 -26.36 10.99 -2.56
C ASN A 227 -26.64 9.65 -3.25
N VAL A 228 -27.76 9.00 -2.94
CA VAL A 228 -28.11 7.63 -3.41
C VAL A 228 -28.07 7.46 -4.93
N SER A 229 -28.24 8.53 -5.70
CA SER A 229 -28.33 8.46 -7.14
C SER A 229 -26.99 8.16 -7.84
N PHE A 230 -25.86 8.47 -7.21
CA PHE A 230 -24.55 8.31 -7.83
C PHE A 230 -23.47 7.70 -6.94
N LEU A 231 -23.78 7.34 -5.68
CA LEU A 231 -22.83 6.74 -4.75
C LEU A 231 -23.19 5.30 -4.40
N LYS A 232 -22.18 4.42 -4.28
CA LYS A 232 -22.37 3.07 -3.78
C LYS A 232 -21.15 2.57 -3.01
N TYR A 233 -21.38 1.91 -1.86
CA TYR A 233 -20.36 1.20 -1.11
C TYR A 233 -20.49 -0.31 -1.33
N HIS A 234 -19.37 -0.96 -1.69
CA HIS A 234 -19.34 -2.38 -2.05
C HIS A 234 -18.60 -3.25 -1.03
N GLY A 235 -17.98 -2.66 -0.01
CA GLY A 235 -17.20 -3.42 0.96
C GLY A 235 -15.78 -3.74 0.51
N ILE A 236 -15.23 -4.81 1.07
CA ILE A 236 -13.84 -5.23 0.84
C ILE A 236 -13.78 -6.15 -0.39
N VAL A 237 -12.76 -5.98 -1.20
CA VAL A 237 -12.44 -6.84 -2.35
C VAL A 237 -11.27 -7.75 -1.99
N ASP A 238 -11.33 -9.00 -2.35
CA ASP A 238 -10.22 -9.93 -2.21
C ASP A 238 -9.04 -9.47 -3.09
N PHE A 239 -7.83 -9.64 -2.58
CA PHE A 239 -6.62 -9.08 -3.21
C PHE A 239 -6.32 -9.66 -4.61
N ASP A 240 -6.81 -10.86 -4.93
CA ASP A 240 -6.68 -11.52 -6.23
C ASP A 240 -7.80 -11.14 -7.22
N LYS A 241 -8.85 -10.42 -6.76
CA LYS A 241 -9.98 -9.93 -7.56
C LYS A 241 -9.89 -8.46 -7.94
N THR A 242 -8.82 -7.78 -7.54
CA THR A 242 -8.72 -6.33 -7.68
C THR A 242 -8.70 -5.88 -9.15
N VAL A 243 -7.99 -6.58 -10.03
CA VAL A 243 -7.94 -6.26 -11.47
C VAL A 243 -9.33 -6.40 -12.12
N GLU A 244 -10.04 -7.50 -11.86
CA GLU A 244 -11.39 -7.72 -12.36
C GLU A 244 -12.35 -6.61 -11.87
N THR A 245 -12.27 -6.28 -10.57
CA THR A 245 -13.11 -5.25 -9.95
C THR A 245 -12.87 -3.87 -10.52
N LEU A 246 -11.59 -3.50 -10.74
CA LEU A 246 -11.21 -2.15 -11.16
C LEU A 246 -11.30 -1.92 -12.69
N THR A 247 -11.27 -2.97 -13.49
CA THR A 247 -11.33 -2.89 -14.96
C THR A 247 -12.50 -2.04 -15.52
N PRO A 248 -13.73 -2.08 -14.95
CA PRO A 248 -14.86 -1.30 -15.46
C PRO A 248 -14.80 0.21 -15.17
N TYR A 249 -13.85 0.66 -14.34
CA TYR A 249 -13.79 2.06 -13.92
C TYR A 249 -13.01 2.92 -14.89
N PHE A 250 -13.41 4.19 -14.96
CA PHE A 250 -12.76 5.21 -15.76
C PHE A 250 -11.51 5.77 -15.08
N ALA A 251 -11.59 6.06 -13.79
CA ALA A 251 -10.45 6.48 -12.98
C ALA A 251 -10.62 6.12 -11.51
N MET A 252 -9.51 5.98 -10.80
CA MET A 252 -9.45 5.85 -9.35
C MET A 252 -9.15 7.21 -8.71
N LEU A 253 -10.00 7.62 -7.77
CA LEU A 253 -9.77 8.79 -6.95
C LEU A 253 -9.03 8.40 -5.67
N PHE A 254 -7.94 9.11 -5.38
CA PHE A 254 -7.12 8.90 -4.19
C PHE A 254 -6.76 10.22 -3.50
N PRO A 255 -7.78 10.99 -3.03
CA PRO A 255 -7.61 12.31 -2.46
C PRO A 255 -7.17 12.28 -0.99
N THR A 256 -6.26 11.36 -0.63
CA THR A 256 -5.80 11.13 0.73
C THR A 256 -4.98 12.28 1.28
N TYR A 257 -5.14 12.57 2.58
CA TYR A 257 -4.24 13.38 3.39
C TYR A 257 -3.82 12.64 4.67
N TYR A 258 -3.93 11.31 4.65
CA TYR A 258 -3.55 10.45 5.77
C TYR A 258 -2.05 10.48 6.02
N HIS A 259 -1.65 10.84 7.25
CA HIS A 259 -0.24 11.00 7.64
C HIS A 259 0.60 9.72 7.64
N GLY A 260 -0.01 8.55 7.68
CA GLY A 260 0.68 7.27 7.62
C GLY A 260 0.85 6.72 6.20
N GLU A 261 0.57 7.52 5.15
CA GLU A 261 0.75 7.09 3.77
C GLU A 261 2.23 6.84 3.49
N GLY A 262 2.52 5.69 2.91
CA GLY A 262 3.84 5.36 2.38
C GLY A 262 3.73 5.11 0.88
N PHE A 263 3.88 3.84 0.46
CA PHE A 263 3.55 3.41 -0.90
C PHE A 263 2.13 2.84 -0.92
N PRO A 264 1.13 3.51 -1.52
CA PRO A 264 -0.22 2.97 -1.62
C PRO A 264 -0.26 1.71 -2.49
N GLY A 265 -0.57 0.56 -1.88
CA GLY A 265 -0.61 -0.73 -2.60
C GLY A 265 -1.68 -0.81 -3.69
N ASN A 266 -2.75 -0.01 -3.57
CA ASN A 266 -3.81 0.13 -4.57
C ASN A 266 -3.35 0.81 -5.88
N PHE A 267 -2.23 1.55 -5.86
CA PHE A 267 -1.64 2.05 -7.12
C PHE A 267 -1.12 0.91 -7.98
N VAL A 268 -0.58 -0.16 -7.37
CA VAL A 268 -0.20 -1.38 -8.11
C VAL A 268 -1.42 -2.03 -8.76
N ASP A 269 -2.57 -2.04 -8.08
CA ASP A 269 -3.83 -2.53 -8.66
C ASP A 269 -4.26 -1.66 -9.85
N ALA A 270 -4.21 -0.33 -9.69
CA ALA A 270 -4.53 0.61 -10.76
C ALA A 270 -3.60 0.46 -11.97
N PHE A 271 -2.29 0.30 -11.73
CA PHE A 271 -1.33 0.08 -12.83
C PHE A 271 -1.61 -1.23 -13.58
N ASN A 272 -1.90 -2.31 -12.86
CA ASN A 272 -2.23 -3.61 -13.49
C ASN A 272 -3.55 -3.60 -14.29
N THR A 273 -4.45 -2.66 -14.01
CA THR A 273 -5.70 -2.47 -14.78
C THR A 273 -5.57 -1.43 -15.88
N GLY A 274 -4.46 -0.67 -15.93
CA GLY A 274 -4.36 0.51 -16.77
C GLY A 274 -5.32 1.62 -16.30
N LEU A 275 -5.70 1.66 -15.03
CA LEU A 275 -6.65 2.63 -14.49
C LEU A 275 -5.94 3.95 -14.19
N PRO A 276 -6.34 5.09 -14.78
CA PRO A 276 -5.84 6.40 -14.40
C PRO A 276 -6.10 6.69 -12.90
N VAL A 277 -5.12 7.30 -12.25
CA VAL A 277 -5.23 7.69 -10.82
C VAL A 277 -5.22 9.21 -10.71
N ILE A 278 -6.20 9.76 -9.99
CA ILE A 278 -6.18 11.17 -9.58
C ILE A 278 -5.86 11.17 -8.07
N ALA A 279 -4.67 11.60 -7.72
CA ALA A 279 -4.18 11.56 -6.34
C ALA A 279 -3.79 12.94 -5.83
N THR A 280 -3.80 13.11 -4.53
CA THR A 280 -3.22 14.30 -3.89
C THR A 280 -1.70 14.29 -3.97
N ASP A 281 -1.06 15.45 -4.17
CA ASP A 281 0.38 15.65 -3.94
C ASP A 281 0.63 15.66 -2.44
N TRP A 282 0.55 14.47 -1.85
CA TRP A 282 0.68 14.23 -0.43
C TRP A 282 1.76 13.19 -0.16
N LEU A 283 2.68 13.51 0.77
CA LEU A 283 3.79 12.65 1.17
C LEU A 283 4.51 12.05 -0.06
N TYR A 284 4.40 10.75 -0.26
CA TYR A 284 5.14 9.98 -1.27
C TYR A 284 4.33 9.65 -2.53
N ASN A 285 3.12 10.18 -2.68
CA ASN A 285 2.29 9.92 -3.86
C ASN A 285 2.97 10.34 -5.17
N LYS A 286 3.69 11.47 -5.15
CA LYS A 286 4.47 11.98 -6.31
C LYS A 286 5.65 11.10 -6.74
N ASP A 287 6.09 10.17 -5.90
CA ASP A 287 7.11 9.18 -6.28
C ASP A 287 6.55 8.18 -7.28
N LEU A 288 5.25 7.97 -7.25
CA LEU A 288 4.52 6.96 -8.00
C LEU A 288 3.70 7.52 -9.14
N ILE A 289 3.07 8.66 -8.91
CA ILE A 289 2.25 9.38 -9.89
C ILE A 289 3.05 10.55 -10.45
N LYS A 290 3.24 10.53 -11.75
CA LYS A 290 3.80 11.63 -12.54
C LYS A 290 2.65 12.34 -13.22
N ASP A 291 2.45 13.62 -12.87
CA ASP A 291 1.32 14.41 -13.34
C ASP A 291 1.27 14.47 -14.88
N GLY A 292 0.12 14.16 -15.45
CA GLY A 292 -0.12 14.08 -16.89
C GLY A 292 0.50 12.86 -17.60
N GLU A 293 1.32 12.04 -16.93
CA GLU A 293 1.99 10.87 -17.53
C GLU A 293 1.27 9.56 -17.19
N ASN A 294 1.10 9.27 -15.91
CA ASN A 294 0.47 8.05 -15.42
C ASN A 294 -0.64 8.29 -14.38
N GLY A 295 -1.04 9.54 -14.22
CA GLY A 295 -2.12 10.00 -13.36
C GLY A 295 -2.16 11.52 -13.31
N LEU A 296 -2.98 12.08 -12.44
CA LEU A 296 -3.04 13.51 -12.16
C LEU A 296 -2.79 13.76 -10.68
N LEU A 297 -2.06 14.84 -10.36
CA LEU A 297 -1.82 15.29 -9.00
C LEU A 297 -2.60 16.56 -8.69
N ILE A 298 -3.21 16.59 -7.50
CA ILE A 298 -4.00 17.71 -7.01
C ILE A 298 -3.56 18.12 -5.59
N PRO A 299 -3.83 19.35 -5.14
CA PRO A 299 -3.65 19.73 -3.74
C PRO A 299 -4.56 18.91 -2.80
N ILE A 300 -4.15 18.76 -1.53
CA ILE A 300 -4.99 18.16 -0.47
C ILE A 300 -6.18 19.08 -0.12
N ASN A 301 -7.26 18.48 0.38
CA ASN A 301 -8.45 19.19 0.85
C ASN A 301 -8.99 20.18 -0.21
N ASN A 302 -9.00 19.79 -1.46
CA ASN A 302 -9.43 20.64 -2.57
C ASN A 302 -10.35 19.88 -3.54
N PRO A 303 -11.66 19.77 -3.21
CA PRO A 303 -12.64 19.11 -4.07
C PRO A 303 -12.78 19.77 -5.46
N GLU A 304 -12.58 21.08 -5.56
CA GLU A 304 -12.63 21.81 -6.83
C GLU A 304 -11.51 21.39 -7.77
N ALA A 305 -10.27 21.27 -7.26
CA ALA A 305 -9.14 20.78 -8.06
C ALA A 305 -9.35 19.32 -8.45
N LEU A 306 -9.95 18.49 -7.58
CA LEU A 306 -10.32 17.12 -7.91
C LEU A 306 -11.39 17.07 -8.99
N CYS A 307 -12.41 17.92 -8.91
CA CYS A 307 -13.43 18.08 -9.94
C CYS A 307 -12.81 18.46 -11.29
N ASP A 308 -11.92 19.44 -11.31
CA ASP A 308 -11.27 19.89 -12.55
C ASP A 308 -10.37 18.80 -13.16
N ALA A 309 -9.68 18.02 -12.34
CA ALA A 309 -8.91 16.86 -12.79
C ALA A 309 -9.80 15.74 -13.38
N ILE A 310 -10.96 15.47 -12.76
CA ILE A 310 -11.97 14.53 -13.29
C ILE A 310 -12.45 15.02 -14.66
N LEU A 311 -12.82 16.30 -14.78
CA LEU A 311 -13.31 16.89 -16.03
C LEU A 311 -12.22 16.97 -17.10
N LYS A 312 -10.95 17.16 -16.72
CA LYS A 312 -9.81 17.10 -17.66
C LYS A 312 -9.74 15.73 -18.34
N LEU A 313 -9.78 14.64 -17.57
CA LEU A 313 -9.79 13.28 -18.17
C LEU A 313 -11.09 13.00 -18.93
N TYR A 314 -12.21 13.50 -18.43
CA TYR A 314 -13.53 13.36 -19.07
C TYR A 314 -13.58 14.02 -20.46
N ASN A 315 -13.01 15.20 -20.62
CA ASN A 315 -13.01 15.96 -21.85
C ASN A 315 -11.85 15.57 -22.80
N ASP A 316 -10.72 15.12 -22.25
CA ASP A 316 -9.55 14.67 -23.02
C ASP A 316 -9.40 13.14 -22.92
N ARG A 317 -10.14 12.44 -23.77
CA ARG A 317 -10.15 10.97 -23.82
C ARG A 317 -8.84 10.39 -24.35
N GLN A 318 -8.07 11.15 -25.12
CA GLN A 318 -6.76 10.73 -25.58
C GLN A 318 -5.74 10.74 -24.44
N LEU A 319 -5.74 11.80 -23.63
CA LEU A 319 -4.94 11.84 -22.38
C LEU A 319 -5.29 10.68 -21.45
N HIS A 320 -6.59 10.42 -21.26
CA HIS A 320 -7.05 9.28 -20.45
C HIS A 320 -6.48 7.95 -20.95
N GLN A 321 -6.59 7.68 -22.26
CA GLN A 321 -6.06 6.46 -22.87
C GLN A 321 -4.53 6.38 -22.75
N GLN A 322 -3.84 7.48 -22.97
CA GLN A 322 -2.36 7.53 -22.86
C GLN A 322 -1.91 7.22 -21.42
N ILE A 323 -2.57 7.79 -20.41
CA ILE A 323 -2.30 7.48 -19.00
C ILE A 323 -2.55 6.00 -18.70
N ALA A 324 -3.66 5.44 -19.23
CA ALA A 324 -3.99 4.03 -19.06
C ALA A 324 -2.88 3.11 -19.63
N LEU A 325 -2.40 3.39 -20.82
CA LEU A 325 -1.30 2.63 -21.45
C LEU A 325 0.02 2.75 -20.67
N ASN A 326 0.32 3.95 -20.17
CA ASN A 326 1.52 4.19 -19.36
C ASN A 326 1.44 3.41 -18.04
N ASN A 327 0.26 3.33 -17.41
CA ASN A 327 0.05 2.53 -16.19
C ASN A 327 0.30 1.05 -16.43
N LEU A 328 -0.19 0.48 -17.54
CA LEU A 328 0.09 -0.93 -17.87
C LEU A 328 1.59 -1.19 -18.07
N LYS A 329 2.32 -0.28 -18.70
CA LYS A 329 3.78 -0.40 -18.82
C LYS A 329 4.44 -0.38 -17.45
N LYS A 330 4.01 0.54 -16.59
CA LYS A 330 4.54 0.70 -15.23
C LYS A 330 4.25 -0.50 -14.33
N ALA A 331 3.17 -1.25 -14.57
CA ALA A 331 2.82 -2.44 -13.80
C ALA A 331 3.94 -3.49 -13.74
N ALA A 332 4.74 -3.62 -14.80
CA ALA A 332 5.86 -4.54 -14.85
C ALA A 332 6.92 -4.30 -13.76
N ASP A 333 7.09 -3.05 -13.32
CA ASP A 333 8.06 -2.67 -12.30
C ASP A 333 7.68 -3.18 -10.89
N TYR A 334 6.42 -3.59 -10.71
CA TYR A 334 5.85 -4.00 -9.42
C TYR A 334 5.52 -5.50 -9.34
N GLY A 335 5.95 -6.26 -10.30
CA GLY A 335 5.90 -7.73 -10.24
C GLY A 335 6.91 -8.29 -9.22
N PRO A 336 6.63 -9.44 -8.59
CA PRO A 336 7.51 -10.03 -7.58
C PRO A 336 8.94 -10.26 -8.05
N ASP A 337 9.13 -10.67 -9.30
CA ASP A 337 10.44 -10.98 -9.86
C ASP A 337 11.32 -9.73 -10.00
N ALA A 338 10.73 -8.58 -10.32
CA ALA A 338 11.44 -7.31 -10.39
C ALA A 338 11.75 -6.77 -8.99
N VAL A 339 10.73 -6.72 -8.12
CA VAL A 339 10.81 -6.06 -6.81
C VAL A 339 11.68 -6.85 -5.82
N LEU A 340 11.61 -8.18 -5.83
CA LEU A 340 12.29 -9.04 -4.84
C LEU A 340 13.71 -9.42 -5.22
N LYS A 341 14.23 -9.00 -6.36
CA LYS A 341 15.55 -9.40 -6.84
C LYS A 341 16.66 -9.12 -5.83
N ASP A 342 16.81 -7.86 -5.40
CA ASP A 342 17.82 -7.47 -4.40
C ASP A 342 17.59 -8.14 -3.04
N PHE A 343 16.33 -8.28 -2.63
CA PHE A 343 15.97 -8.95 -1.40
C PHE A 343 16.37 -10.43 -1.39
N TYR A 344 16.18 -11.12 -2.49
CA TYR A 344 16.64 -12.51 -2.67
C TYR A 344 18.18 -12.60 -2.63
N GLU A 345 18.87 -11.72 -3.34
CA GLU A 345 20.34 -11.68 -3.32
C GLU A 345 20.87 -11.46 -1.89
N PHE A 346 20.23 -10.57 -1.11
CA PHE A 346 20.60 -10.37 0.28
C PHE A 346 20.36 -11.63 1.14
N ILE A 347 19.28 -12.37 0.91
CA ILE A 347 18.98 -13.60 1.65
C ILE A 347 19.98 -14.71 1.28
N GLU A 348 20.50 -14.73 0.08
CA GLU A 348 21.41 -15.79 -0.41
C GLU A 348 22.87 -15.60 0.05
N LYS A 349 23.31 -14.37 0.24
CA LYS A 349 24.61 -14.02 0.84
C LYS A 349 24.68 -14.35 2.33
#